data_77af7694c727f0b57cc717ac56892c77
#
_entry.id   77af7694c727f0b57cc717ac56892c77
#
_cell.length_a   1.000
_cell.length_b   1.000
_cell.length_c   1.000
_cell.angle_alpha   90.00
_cell.angle_beta   90.00
_cell.angle_gamma   90.00
#
_symmetry.space_group_name_H-M   'P 1'
#
loop_
_entity.id
_entity.type
_entity.pdbx_description
1 polymer ?
#
loop_
_entity_poly.entity_id
_entity_poly.type
_entity_poly.pdbx_seq_one_letter_code
_entity_poly.pdbx_strand_id
1 'polypeptide(L)'
;MKLAIKKYLHYSLLFLLFSLGINASPDLKRINLIVSDLDQSLEIYRDVIGMEVFEIKNSEKGSYAYKVFNLPEEADMRYASLNIGSKKRGFSLTEIKNAQLPSLDGIKMTTAVIQVEGLREIYEKIIDMKLYSTAIDQDITPEGITFAEFSFTDHDGHLVVLYELK
;
A
#
# COMPACT_ATOMS: atom_id res chain seq x y z
N MET A 1 27.07 -0.03 -57.50
CA MET A 1 26.31 -1.03 -56.72
C MET A 1 26.76 -1.18 -55.26
N LYS A 2 28.02 -1.01 -54.90
CA LYS A 2 28.52 -1.14 -53.49
C LYS A 2 28.14 0.02 -52.56
N LEU A 3 27.85 1.22 -53.07
CA LEU A 3 27.51 2.38 -52.23
C LEU A 3 26.05 2.36 -51.69
N ALA A 4 25.13 1.77 -52.48
CA ALA A 4 23.72 1.67 -52.09
C ALA A 4 23.49 0.69 -50.92
N ILE A 5 24.22 -0.43 -50.89
CA ILE A 5 24.11 -1.46 -49.87
C ILE A 5 24.53 -0.94 -48.49
N LYS A 6 25.56 -0.07 -48.42
CA LYS A 6 26.04 0.53 -47.18
C LYS A 6 25.01 1.48 -46.53
N LYS A 7 24.23 2.18 -47.36
CA LYS A 7 23.21 3.13 -46.87
C LYS A 7 22.00 2.42 -46.28
N TYR A 8 21.58 1.30 -46.86
CA TYR A 8 20.45 0.51 -46.33
C TYR A 8 20.80 -0.25 -45.06
N LEU A 9 22.06 -0.66 -44.89
CA LEU A 9 22.53 -1.34 -43.69
C LEU A 9 22.46 -0.41 -42.44
N HIS A 10 22.77 0.89 -42.63
CA HIS A 10 22.66 1.88 -41.51
C HIS A 10 21.22 2.17 -41.12
N TYR A 11 20.28 2.20 -42.06
CA TYR A 11 18.87 2.38 -41.75
C TYR A 11 18.24 1.16 -41.08
N SER A 12 18.64 -0.05 -41.47
CA SER A 12 18.18 -1.29 -40.79
C SER A 12 18.69 -1.39 -39.38
N LEU A 13 19.91 -0.94 -39.09
CA LEU A 13 20.47 -0.97 -37.74
C LEU A 13 19.80 0.10 -36.82
N LEU A 14 19.46 1.26 -37.42
CA LEU A 14 18.74 2.32 -36.66
C LEU A 14 17.30 1.90 -36.34
N PHE A 15 16.65 1.13 -37.22
CA PHE A 15 15.29 0.63 -36.98
C PHE A 15 15.25 -0.51 -35.94
N LEU A 16 16.32 -1.31 -35.83
CA LEU A 16 16.41 -2.37 -34.82
C LEU A 16 16.62 -1.82 -33.41
N LEU A 17 17.22 -0.63 -33.25
CA LEU A 17 17.42 0.00 -31.96
C LEU A 17 16.13 0.65 -31.39
N PHE A 18 15.15 0.93 -32.27
CA PHE A 18 13.85 1.52 -31.83
C PHE A 18 12.84 0.46 -31.37
N SER A 19 13.12 -0.82 -31.58
CA SER A 19 12.20 -1.92 -31.19
C SER A 19 12.54 -2.58 -29.84
N LEU A 20 13.54 -2.08 -29.12
CA LEU A 20 13.70 -2.40 -27.70
C LEU A 20 12.66 -1.58 -26.91
N GLY A 21 11.40 -1.87 -27.12
CA GLY A 21 10.34 -1.42 -26.25
C GLY A 21 10.71 -1.87 -24.83
N ILE A 22 11.12 -0.92 -23.98
CA ILE A 22 11.22 -1.17 -22.56
C ILE A 22 9.78 -1.45 -22.13
N ASN A 23 9.39 -2.72 -22.15
CA ASN A 23 8.16 -3.18 -21.50
C ASN A 23 8.38 -3.03 -20.00
N ALA A 24 8.21 -1.80 -19.50
CA ALA A 24 8.13 -1.57 -18.08
C ALA A 24 6.86 -2.28 -17.59
N SER A 25 7.03 -3.41 -16.92
CA SER A 25 5.91 -4.06 -16.26
C SER A 25 5.39 -3.13 -15.16
N PRO A 26 4.06 -3.06 -14.96
CA PRO A 26 3.50 -2.29 -13.85
C PRO A 26 4.10 -2.75 -12.52
N ASP A 27 4.49 -1.79 -11.66
CA ASP A 27 4.90 -2.05 -10.28
C ASP A 27 3.98 -1.33 -9.31
N LEU A 28 3.56 -2.03 -8.26
CA LEU A 28 2.77 -1.43 -7.19
C LEU A 28 3.69 -0.51 -6.36
N LYS A 29 3.51 0.79 -6.51
CA LYS A 29 4.28 1.78 -5.78
C LYS A 29 3.95 1.78 -4.29
N ARG A 30 2.66 1.78 -3.94
CA ARG A 30 2.17 1.80 -2.55
C ARG A 30 0.70 1.41 -2.44
N ILE A 31 0.33 0.98 -1.25
CA ILE A 31 -1.06 0.97 -0.77
C ILE A 31 -1.29 2.28 -0.03
N ASN A 32 -2.42 2.94 -0.26
CA ASN A 32 -2.83 4.14 0.48
C ASN A 32 -4.20 3.93 1.10
N LEU A 33 -4.30 4.08 2.41
CA LEU A 33 -5.56 4.06 3.13
C LEU A 33 -5.99 5.48 3.45
N ILE A 34 -7.26 5.77 3.23
CA ILE A 34 -7.88 7.03 3.66
C ILE A 34 -8.37 6.84 5.08
N VAL A 35 -7.96 7.70 5.99
CA VAL A 35 -8.26 7.58 7.42
C VAL A 35 -8.89 8.85 7.97
N SER A 36 -9.67 8.70 9.02
CA SER A 36 -10.30 9.83 9.70
C SER A 36 -9.37 10.48 10.74
N ASP A 37 -8.41 9.72 11.29
CA ASP A 37 -7.43 10.18 12.26
C ASP A 37 -6.07 9.51 12.02
N LEU A 38 -5.10 10.32 11.59
CA LEU A 38 -3.76 9.83 11.25
C LEU A 38 -3.00 9.34 12.47
N ASP A 39 -3.12 10.03 13.61
CA ASP A 39 -2.35 9.67 14.79
C ASP A 39 -2.87 8.35 15.39
N GLN A 40 -4.18 8.15 15.40
CA GLN A 40 -4.79 6.88 15.81
C GLN A 40 -4.42 5.72 14.86
N SER A 41 -4.39 5.99 13.56
CA SER A 41 -3.97 4.98 12.58
C SER A 41 -2.48 4.64 12.73
N LEU A 42 -1.63 5.61 13.06
CA LEU A 42 -0.20 5.36 13.30
C LEU A 42 0.05 4.48 14.53
N GLU A 43 -0.82 4.49 15.55
CA GLU A 43 -0.72 3.53 16.66
C GLU A 43 -0.79 2.08 16.17
N ILE A 44 -1.63 1.81 15.16
CA ILE A 44 -1.72 0.47 14.55
C ILE A 44 -0.52 0.19 13.65
N TYR A 45 -0.36 1.01 12.61
CA TYR A 45 0.56 0.66 11.53
C TYR A 45 2.04 0.87 11.89
N ARG A 46 2.35 1.88 12.68
CA ARG A 46 3.70 2.15 13.17
C ARG A 46 4.01 1.35 14.43
N ASP A 47 3.18 1.47 15.48
CA ASP A 47 3.55 1.02 16.83
C ASP A 47 3.22 -0.46 17.07
N VAL A 48 2.17 -0.99 16.44
CA VAL A 48 1.77 -2.40 16.58
C VAL A 48 2.35 -3.26 15.46
N ILE A 49 2.17 -2.87 14.19
CA ILE A 49 2.66 -3.63 13.03
C ILE A 49 4.17 -3.41 12.80
N GLY A 50 4.72 -2.29 13.25
CA GLY A 50 6.15 -2.01 13.19
C GLY A 50 6.62 -1.36 11.88
N MET A 51 5.72 -0.68 11.15
CA MET A 51 6.13 0.04 9.95
C MET A 51 6.91 1.31 10.31
N GLU A 52 8.04 1.56 9.64
CA GLU A 52 8.83 2.75 9.84
C GLU A 52 8.21 3.96 9.13
N VAL A 53 7.97 5.05 9.86
CA VAL A 53 7.51 6.31 9.27
C VAL A 53 8.64 6.96 8.48
N PHE A 54 8.44 7.17 7.18
CA PHE A 54 9.36 7.89 6.32
C PHE A 54 9.16 9.40 6.41
N GLU A 55 7.91 9.88 6.35
CA GLU A 55 7.58 11.31 6.51
C GLU A 55 6.10 11.49 6.88
N ILE A 56 5.81 12.59 7.57
CA ILE A 56 4.44 13.08 7.82
C ILE A 56 4.37 14.51 7.31
N LYS A 57 3.33 14.84 6.54
CA LYS A 57 3.12 16.17 5.95
C LYS A 57 1.66 16.59 5.95
N ASN A 58 1.44 17.89 6.10
CA ASN A 58 0.20 18.53 5.71
C ASN A 58 0.25 18.84 4.21
N SER A 59 -0.86 18.63 3.51
CA SER A 59 -0.97 19.04 2.12
C SER A 59 -1.54 20.44 2.03
N GLU A 60 -0.95 21.26 1.17
CA GLU A 60 -1.50 22.59 0.87
C GLU A 60 -2.84 22.42 0.15
N LYS A 61 -3.83 23.25 0.53
CA LYS A 61 -5.14 23.27 -0.13
C LYS A 61 -4.98 23.57 -1.62
N GLY A 62 -5.77 22.86 -2.42
CA GLY A 62 -5.72 23.01 -3.88
C GLY A 62 -4.47 22.42 -4.54
N SER A 63 -3.59 21.73 -3.78
CA SER A 63 -2.47 21.01 -4.38
C SER A 63 -2.98 19.91 -5.34
N TYR A 64 -2.08 19.41 -6.18
CA TYR A 64 -2.40 18.37 -7.15
C TYR A 64 -3.05 17.12 -6.51
N ALA A 65 -2.75 16.84 -5.25
CA ALA A 65 -3.31 15.72 -4.51
C ALA A 65 -4.83 15.80 -4.36
N TYR A 66 -5.38 17.01 -4.19
CA TYR A 66 -6.85 17.20 -4.12
C TYR A 66 -7.56 16.71 -5.38
N LYS A 67 -6.99 17.00 -6.56
CA LYS A 67 -7.54 16.54 -7.85
C LYS A 67 -7.40 15.02 -8.01
N VAL A 68 -6.27 14.46 -7.60
CA VAL A 68 -6.00 13.02 -7.72
C VAL A 68 -6.88 12.19 -6.80
N PHE A 69 -7.11 12.65 -5.56
CA PHE A 69 -8.01 12.00 -4.62
C PHE A 69 -9.48 12.43 -4.76
N ASN A 70 -9.78 13.33 -5.72
CA ASN A 70 -11.11 13.88 -5.94
C ASN A 70 -11.72 14.46 -4.66
N LEU A 71 -10.92 15.26 -3.94
CA LEU A 71 -11.33 15.88 -2.68
C LEU A 71 -12.02 17.23 -2.92
N PRO A 72 -13.05 17.57 -2.12
CA PRO A 72 -13.62 18.89 -2.12
C PRO A 72 -12.64 19.94 -1.59
N GLU A 73 -12.82 21.21 -1.97
CA GLU A 73 -11.88 22.29 -1.61
C GLU A 73 -11.82 22.55 -0.07
N GLU A 74 -12.93 22.30 0.64
CA GLU A 74 -13.02 22.45 2.08
C GLU A 74 -12.27 21.37 2.86
N ALA A 75 -11.96 20.21 2.25
CA ALA A 75 -11.24 19.15 2.92
C ALA A 75 -9.86 19.60 3.40
N ASP A 76 -9.45 19.11 4.55
CA ASP A 76 -8.06 19.21 5.02
C ASP A 76 -7.41 17.83 4.87
N MET A 77 -6.18 17.82 4.35
CA MET A 77 -5.45 16.59 4.09
C MET A 77 -4.08 16.61 4.77
N ARG A 78 -3.82 15.56 5.55
CA ARG A 78 -2.51 15.26 6.13
C ARG A 78 -2.16 13.82 5.77
N TYR A 79 -0.90 13.52 5.51
CA TYR A 79 -0.52 12.14 5.20
C TYR A 79 0.78 11.72 5.88
N ALA A 80 0.89 10.42 6.12
CA ALA A 80 2.12 9.73 6.44
C ALA A 80 2.47 8.75 5.33
N SER A 81 3.74 8.71 4.95
CA SER A 81 4.28 7.61 4.15
C SER A 81 5.16 6.73 5.02
N LEU A 82 4.98 5.42 4.88
CA LEU A 82 5.65 4.40 5.68
C LEU A 82 6.43 3.43 4.80
N ASN A 83 7.54 2.94 5.33
CA ASN A 83 8.29 1.85 4.73
C ASN A 83 7.62 0.53 5.12
N ILE A 84 7.58 -0.41 4.17
CA ILE A 84 7.08 -1.76 4.41
C ILE A 84 8.10 -2.76 3.84
N GLY A 85 8.67 -3.59 4.69
CA GLY A 85 9.81 -4.44 4.32
C GLY A 85 10.93 -3.60 3.68
N SER A 86 11.44 -4.04 2.55
CA SER A 86 12.46 -3.31 1.78
C SER A 86 11.90 -2.16 0.94
N LYS A 87 10.56 -2.03 0.82
CA LYS A 87 9.91 -1.04 -0.04
C LYS A 87 9.76 0.29 0.68
N LYS A 88 10.63 1.25 0.35
CA LYS A 88 10.51 2.62 0.85
C LYS A 88 9.21 3.25 0.38
N ARG A 89 8.45 3.85 1.33
CA ARG A 89 7.18 4.53 1.05
C ARG A 89 6.17 3.61 0.36
N GLY A 90 6.23 2.29 0.65
CA GLY A 90 5.34 1.28 0.07
C GLY A 90 3.94 1.27 0.68
N PHE A 91 3.74 1.99 1.79
CA PHE A 91 2.47 2.17 2.46
C PHE A 91 2.23 3.64 2.76
N SER A 92 0.99 4.08 2.84
CA SER A 92 0.65 5.43 3.28
C SER A 92 -0.73 5.49 3.93
N LEU A 93 -0.86 6.43 4.84
CA LEU A 93 -2.11 6.80 5.50
C LEU A 93 -2.40 8.25 5.10
N THR A 94 -3.59 8.51 4.61
CA THR A 94 -4.02 9.86 4.23
C THR A 94 -5.24 10.25 5.03
N GLU A 95 -5.04 11.11 6.02
CA GLU A 95 -6.13 11.68 6.82
C GLU A 95 -6.89 12.70 5.99
N ILE A 96 -8.22 12.57 6.01
CA ILE A 96 -9.13 13.53 5.43
C ILE A 96 -10.07 14.04 6.50
N LYS A 97 -10.05 15.35 6.74
CA LYS A 97 -11.00 16.06 7.62
C LYS A 97 -11.85 17.05 6.81
N ASN A 98 -12.94 17.49 7.39
CA ASN A 98 -13.90 18.41 6.76
C ASN A 98 -14.48 17.88 5.44
N ALA A 99 -14.57 16.55 5.30
CA ALA A 99 -15.28 15.87 4.22
C ALA A 99 -15.91 14.59 4.77
N GLN A 100 -17.00 14.17 4.15
CA GLN A 100 -17.69 12.95 4.54
C GLN A 100 -16.93 11.73 3.99
N LEU A 101 -16.47 10.86 4.88
CA LEU A 101 -15.94 9.55 4.50
C LEU A 101 -17.08 8.55 4.26
N PRO A 102 -16.85 7.49 3.46
CA PRO A 102 -17.83 6.44 3.24
C PRO A 102 -18.25 5.75 4.55
N SER A 103 -19.45 5.15 4.58
CA SER A 103 -19.87 4.27 5.66
C SER A 103 -18.98 3.05 5.75
N LEU A 104 -18.72 2.63 6.99
CA LEU A 104 -17.85 1.48 7.29
C LEU A 104 -18.60 0.13 7.28
N ASP A 105 -19.89 0.15 6.95
CA ASP A 105 -20.74 -1.05 7.01
C ASP A 105 -20.52 -1.97 5.79
N GLY A 106 -20.77 -3.26 6.01
CA GLY A 106 -20.79 -4.27 4.97
C GLY A 106 -19.42 -4.92 4.67
N ILE A 107 -19.41 -5.70 3.59
CA ILE A 107 -18.21 -6.43 3.15
C ILE A 107 -17.18 -5.45 2.61
N LYS A 108 -15.94 -5.58 3.06
CA LYS A 108 -14.83 -4.72 2.61
C LYS A 108 -14.40 -5.12 1.20
N MET A 109 -14.34 -4.15 0.30
CA MET A 109 -14.03 -4.38 -1.11
C MET A 109 -12.52 -4.44 -1.40
N THR A 110 -11.70 -4.00 -0.44
CA THR A 110 -10.23 -3.99 -0.54
C THR A 110 -9.61 -4.48 0.75
N THR A 111 -8.47 -5.14 0.66
CA THR A 111 -7.72 -5.67 1.80
C THR A 111 -6.24 -5.45 1.58
N ALA A 112 -5.54 -5.01 2.63
CA ALA A 112 -4.10 -5.07 2.67
C ALA A 112 -3.69 -6.43 3.27
N VAL A 113 -2.89 -7.21 2.54
CA VAL A 113 -2.32 -8.48 3.02
C VAL A 113 -0.84 -8.25 3.27
N ILE A 114 -0.40 -8.42 4.52
CA ILE A 114 0.92 -8.00 4.97
C ILE A 114 1.60 -9.16 5.69
N GLN A 115 2.80 -9.50 5.24
CA GLN A 115 3.66 -10.44 5.97
C GLN A 115 4.32 -9.72 7.14
N VAL A 116 4.29 -10.36 8.30
CA VAL A 116 4.88 -9.84 9.53
C VAL A 116 5.72 -10.92 10.22
N GLU A 117 6.54 -10.50 11.16
CA GLU A 117 7.18 -11.37 12.17
C GLU A 117 6.52 -11.10 13.53
N GLY A 118 6.39 -12.12 14.35
CA GLY A 118 5.77 -11.98 15.68
C GLY A 118 4.25 -11.79 15.61
N LEU A 119 3.58 -12.53 14.74
CA LEU A 119 2.13 -12.43 14.51
C LEU A 119 1.32 -12.49 15.80
N ARG A 120 1.72 -13.33 16.77
CA ARG A 120 0.99 -13.52 18.02
C ARG A 120 1.03 -12.27 18.91
N GLU A 121 2.19 -11.64 19.04
CA GLU A 121 2.33 -10.41 19.83
C GLU A 121 1.55 -9.26 19.20
N ILE A 122 1.54 -9.19 17.86
CA ILE A 122 0.72 -8.21 17.13
C ILE A 122 -0.77 -8.48 17.38
N TYR A 123 -1.19 -9.74 17.29
CA TYR A 123 -2.58 -10.15 17.55
C TYR A 123 -3.05 -9.71 18.93
N GLU A 124 -2.25 -9.98 19.99
CA GLU A 124 -2.57 -9.60 21.36
C GLU A 124 -2.76 -8.09 21.50
N LYS A 125 -1.88 -7.28 20.89
CA LYS A 125 -2.03 -5.82 20.90
C LYS A 125 -3.29 -5.36 20.16
N ILE A 126 -3.64 -5.97 19.02
CA ILE A 126 -4.88 -5.67 18.29
C ILE A 126 -6.12 -5.97 19.12
N ILE A 127 -6.12 -7.08 19.86
CA ILE A 127 -7.20 -7.42 20.80
C ILE A 127 -7.27 -6.39 21.95
N ASP A 128 -6.13 -5.99 22.53
CA ASP A 128 -6.09 -4.99 23.59
C ASP A 128 -6.63 -3.63 23.16
N MET A 129 -6.42 -3.27 21.89
CA MET A 129 -7.01 -2.09 21.25
C MET A 129 -8.53 -2.21 21.01
N LYS A 130 -9.12 -3.38 21.29
CA LYS A 130 -10.55 -3.69 21.07
C LYS A 130 -11.01 -3.56 19.61
N LEU A 131 -10.09 -3.77 18.68
CA LEU A 131 -10.43 -3.86 17.27
C LEU A 131 -11.07 -5.21 16.96
N TYR A 132 -12.04 -5.21 16.04
CA TYR A 132 -12.59 -6.48 15.55
C TYR A 132 -11.52 -7.28 14.84
N SER A 133 -11.33 -8.53 15.23
CA SER A 133 -10.42 -9.44 14.57
C SER A 133 -10.98 -10.87 14.52
N THR A 134 -10.53 -11.63 13.54
CA THR A 134 -10.71 -13.09 13.51
C THR A 134 -9.75 -13.75 14.51
N ALA A 135 -9.99 -15.01 14.87
CA ALA A 135 -8.98 -15.81 15.55
C ALA A 135 -7.78 -16.06 14.60
N ILE A 136 -6.61 -16.33 15.18
CA ILE A 136 -5.47 -16.80 14.38
C ILE A 136 -5.80 -18.19 13.84
N ASP A 137 -5.70 -18.36 12.53
CA ASP A 137 -5.79 -19.63 11.84
C ASP A 137 -4.41 -20.08 11.34
N GLN A 138 -4.24 -21.38 11.08
CA GLN A 138 -3.01 -21.98 10.61
C GLN A 138 -3.30 -22.95 9.48
N ASP A 139 -2.50 -22.89 8.43
CA ASP A 139 -2.61 -23.82 7.31
C ASP A 139 -1.24 -24.04 6.67
N ILE A 140 -1.20 -24.79 5.59
CA ILE A 140 0.01 -25.14 4.85
C ILE A 140 -0.19 -24.71 3.40
N THR A 141 0.79 -23.96 2.86
CA THR A 141 0.77 -23.57 1.46
C THR A 141 0.90 -24.79 0.53
N PRO A 142 0.52 -24.68 -0.76
CA PRO A 142 0.73 -25.76 -1.73
C PRO A 142 2.18 -26.23 -1.83
N GLU A 143 3.16 -25.40 -1.49
CA GLU A 143 4.58 -25.69 -1.45
C GLU A 143 5.02 -26.38 -0.14
N GLY A 144 4.09 -26.58 0.80
CA GLY A 144 4.36 -27.25 2.08
C GLY A 144 4.90 -26.34 3.18
N ILE A 145 4.78 -25.02 3.04
CA ILE A 145 5.22 -24.04 4.05
C ILE A 145 4.05 -23.79 5.01
N THR A 146 4.26 -23.99 6.29
CA THR A 146 3.27 -23.65 7.32
C THR A 146 3.19 -22.14 7.47
N PHE A 147 1.98 -21.60 7.57
CA PHE A 147 1.74 -20.20 7.87
C PHE A 147 0.65 -20.05 8.94
N ALA A 148 0.62 -18.90 9.58
CA ALA A 148 -0.46 -18.48 10.45
C ALA A 148 -0.96 -17.12 9.98
N GLU A 149 -2.26 -16.87 10.08
CA GLU A 149 -2.84 -15.60 9.68
C GLU A 149 -4.05 -15.23 10.55
N PHE A 150 -4.34 -13.95 10.60
CA PHE A 150 -5.62 -13.42 11.07
C PHE A 150 -5.93 -12.12 10.34
N SER A 151 -7.20 -11.72 10.36
CA SER A 151 -7.59 -10.40 9.89
C SER A 151 -8.14 -9.55 11.02
N PHE A 152 -8.00 -8.24 10.86
CA PHE A 152 -8.65 -7.26 11.72
C PHE A 152 -9.22 -6.11 10.89
N THR A 153 -10.12 -5.35 11.50
CA THR A 153 -10.64 -4.13 10.91
C THR A 153 -10.10 -2.96 11.72
N ASP A 154 -9.41 -2.01 11.07
CA ASP A 154 -8.91 -0.82 11.73
C ASP A 154 -10.03 0.17 12.11
N HIS A 155 -9.69 1.30 12.74
CA HIS A 155 -10.65 2.30 13.21
C HIS A 155 -11.49 2.91 12.09
N ASP A 156 -10.97 2.93 10.87
CA ASP A 156 -11.64 3.44 9.67
C ASP A 156 -12.28 2.33 8.84
N GLY A 157 -12.35 1.11 9.39
CA GLY A 157 -13.02 -0.01 8.76
C GLY A 157 -12.26 -0.67 7.62
N HIS A 158 -10.97 -0.40 7.46
CA HIS A 158 -10.14 -1.13 6.48
C HIS A 158 -9.88 -2.55 6.99
N LEU A 159 -10.11 -3.52 6.11
CA LEU A 159 -9.74 -4.90 6.39
C LEU A 159 -8.24 -5.10 6.14
N VAL A 160 -7.55 -5.61 7.14
CA VAL A 160 -6.11 -5.94 7.07
C VAL A 160 -5.93 -7.40 7.43
N VAL A 161 -5.23 -8.14 6.59
CA VAL A 161 -4.81 -9.52 6.85
C VAL A 161 -3.31 -9.49 7.16
N LEU A 162 -2.95 -10.04 8.30
CA LEU A 162 -1.56 -10.26 8.68
C LEU A 162 -1.27 -11.75 8.64
N TYR A 163 -0.10 -12.12 8.08
CA TYR A 163 0.34 -13.50 8.05
C TYR A 163 1.83 -13.63 8.37
N GLU A 164 2.19 -14.77 8.92
CA GLU A 164 3.56 -15.14 9.26
C GLU A 164 3.87 -16.52 8.68
N LEU A 165 5.00 -16.65 7.98
CA LEU A 165 5.53 -17.95 7.53
C LEU A 165 6.32 -18.60 8.67
N LYS A 166 6.22 -19.93 8.81
CA LYS A 166 6.88 -20.72 9.86
C LYS A 166 7.82 -21.77 9.27
#